data_87253161b89d4ba98a9e8c3537e1bb4b
#
_entry.id   87253161b89d4ba98a9e8c3537e1bb4b
#
_cell.length_a   1.000
_cell.length_b   1.000
_cell.length_c   1.000
_cell.angle_alpha   90.00
_cell.angle_beta   90.00
_cell.angle_gamma   90.00
#
_symmetry.space_group_name_H-M   'P 1'
#
loop_
_entity.id
_entity.type
_entity.pdbx_description
1 polymer ?
#
loop_
_entity_poly.entity_id
_entity_poly.type
_entity_poly.pdbx_seq_one_letter_code
_entity_poly.pdbx_strand_id
1 'polypeptide(L)'
;SFKIRLRKMSTKILATLGPASLNIDTVKELTQKGVDLFRINLSHTKLEDVREIIKNIQSWTDVPVCLDSEGAQIRNQDMVSESVNFQKDDIVKIHHTSVVGDSNNISFTPDNVSQQLKVGDEIRVDFNSVCFCVTEVQDNFLLAIVKREGTVGSNKAADTDADIKLSAVTPKDEKAFEIGLSMGVENFSLSFTNSAEDVLQVRKIIGNNSNLISKIESIKGVLNLGEILPVVDQILIDRGDLSREVSIEKIPFIQRRIISYARSKDTPVYVATNLLESMIKSASPTR
;
A
#
# COMPACT_ATOMS: atom_id res chain seq x y z
N SER A 1 -41.28 -18.62 -18.57
CA SER A 1 -40.16 -17.99 -19.31
C SER A 1 -39.29 -17.17 -18.35
N PHE A 2 -38.23 -17.80 -17.80
CA PHE A 2 -37.22 -17.13 -16.95
C PHE A 2 -36.33 -16.29 -17.85
N LYS A 3 -36.59 -15.01 -17.95
CA LYS A 3 -35.64 -14.06 -18.50
C LYS A 3 -34.56 -13.77 -17.45
N ILE A 4 -33.46 -14.53 -17.51
CA ILE A 4 -32.23 -14.15 -16.82
C ILE A 4 -31.79 -12.83 -17.45
N ARG A 5 -32.00 -11.73 -16.73
CA ARG A 5 -31.42 -10.44 -17.05
C ARG A 5 -29.92 -10.57 -16.78
N LEU A 6 -29.16 -10.98 -17.80
CA LEU A 6 -27.71 -10.82 -17.77
C LEU A 6 -27.45 -9.32 -17.63
N ARG A 7 -27.20 -8.85 -16.41
CA ARG A 7 -26.58 -7.55 -16.17
C ARG A 7 -25.27 -7.59 -16.97
N LYS A 8 -25.17 -6.73 -17.99
CA LYS A 8 -23.93 -6.54 -18.74
C LYS A 8 -22.93 -5.99 -17.72
N MET A 9 -22.17 -6.87 -17.08
CA MET A 9 -21.09 -6.50 -16.18
C MET A 9 -19.95 -6.02 -17.06
N SER A 10 -19.87 -4.69 -17.27
CA SER A 10 -18.69 -4.11 -17.90
C SER A 10 -17.56 -4.16 -16.87
N THR A 11 -16.44 -4.78 -17.23
CA THR A 11 -15.20 -4.69 -16.45
C THR A 11 -14.73 -3.24 -16.50
N LYS A 12 -14.45 -2.65 -15.33
CA LYS A 12 -13.85 -1.32 -15.23
C LYS A 12 -12.34 -1.43 -15.21
N ILE A 13 -11.68 -0.47 -15.83
CA ILE A 13 -10.22 -0.38 -15.92
C ILE A 13 -9.74 0.79 -15.06
N LEU A 14 -8.94 0.48 -14.05
CA LEU A 14 -8.19 1.44 -13.27
C LEU A 14 -6.74 1.44 -13.77
N ALA A 15 -6.24 2.59 -14.23
CA ALA A 15 -4.87 2.74 -14.73
C ALA A 15 -4.05 3.66 -13.83
N THR A 16 -2.89 3.18 -13.36
CA THR A 16 -1.95 4.00 -12.60
C THR A 16 -1.10 4.83 -13.56
N LEU A 17 -1.05 6.14 -13.29
CA LEU A 17 -0.16 7.06 -14.01
C LEU A 17 1.16 7.18 -13.25
N GLY A 18 2.24 6.94 -13.96
CA GLY A 18 3.61 7.08 -13.48
C GLY A 18 4.45 7.93 -14.43
N PRO A 19 5.75 8.10 -14.19
CA PRO A 19 6.61 9.01 -14.98
C PRO A 19 6.54 8.79 -16.50
N ALA A 20 6.39 7.54 -16.95
CA ALA A 20 6.30 7.21 -18.38
C ALA A 20 4.92 7.48 -18.99
N SER A 21 3.85 7.52 -18.18
CA SER A 21 2.47 7.62 -18.65
C SER A 21 1.77 8.93 -18.25
N LEU A 22 2.36 9.72 -17.37
CA LEU A 22 1.82 11.02 -16.94
C LEU A 22 2.17 12.12 -17.97
N ASN A 23 1.56 12.01 -19.15
CA ASN A 23 1.65 13.00 -20.23
C ASN A 23 0.34 13.01 -21.02
N ILE A 24 0.09 14.11 -21.72
CA ILE A 24 -1.19 14.36 -22.40
C ILE A 24 -1.52 13.31 -23.46
N ASP A 25 -0.55 12.85 -24.23
CA ASP A 25 -0.78 11.93 -25.35
C ASP A 25 -1.19 10.55 -24.80
N THR A 26 -0.45 10.03 -23.81
CA THR A 26 -0.75 8.75 -23.17
C THR A 26 -2.08 8.78 -22.42
N VAL A 27 -2.39 9.85 -21.68
CA VAL A 27 -3.66 9.98 -20.95
C VAL A 27 -4.83 10.01 -21.93
N LYS A 28 -4.74 10.76 -23.03
CA LYS A 28 -5.78 10.78 -24.07
C LYS A 28 -5.96 9.43 -24.76
N GLU A 29 -4.85 8.74 -25.06
CA GLU A 29 -4.91 7.39 -25.64
C GLU A 29 -5.59 6.40 -24.71
N LEU A 30 -5.23 6.39 -23.42
CA LEU A 30 -5.83 5.52 -22.41
C LEU A 30 -7.33 5.84 -22.22
N THR A 31 -7.70 7.12 -22.24
CA THR A 31 -9.09 7.55 -22.20
C THR A 31 -9.89 6.99 -23.38
N GLN A 32 -9.36 7.10 -24.61
CA GLN A 32 -10.00 6.55 -25.82
C GLN A 32 -10.12 5.03 -25.79
N LYS A 33 -9.19 4.34 -25.12
CA LYS A 33 -9.21 2.89 -24.90
C LYS A 33 -10.14 2.43 -23.78
N GLY A 34 -10.83 3.37 -23.10
CA GLY A 34 -11.88 3.08 -22.14
C GLY A 34 -11.39 2.85 -20.72
N VAL A 35 -10.33 3.55 -20.29
CA VAL A 35 -9.97 3.62 -18.85
C VAL A 35 -11.08 4.36 -18.11
N ASP A 36 -11.52 3.80 -16.99
CA ASP A 36 -12.61 4.32 -16.15
C ASP A 36 -12.12 5.17 -14.98
N LEU A 37 -10.86 4.99 -14.54
CA LEU A 37 -10.30 5.67 -13.37
C LEU A 37 -8.78 5.77 -13.49
N PHE A 38 -8.21 6.98 -13.34
CA PHE A 38 -6.77 7.18 -13.26
C PHE A 38 -6.32 7.25 -11.80
N ARG A 39 -5.32 6.45 -11.45
CA ARG A 39 -4.74 6.39 -10.12
C ARG A 39 -3.42 7.15 -10.06
N ILE A 40 -3.27 8.02 -9.05
CA ILE A 40 -2.02 8.67 -8.65
C ILE A 40 -1.53 7.97 -7.37
N ASN A 41 -0.35 7.36 -7.43
CA ASN A 41 0.25 6.69 -6.27
C ASN A 41 1.07 7.69 -5.45
N LEU A 42 0.59 8.03 -4.25
CA LEU A 42 1.23 9.00 -3.36
C LEU A 42 2.59 8.50 -2.82
N SER A 43 2.85 7.18 -2.80
CA SER A 43 4.17 6.65 -2.45
C SER A 43 5.29 7.11 -3.38
N HIS A 44 4.95 7.46 -4.63
CA HIS A 44 5.89 7.90 -5.66
C HIS A 44 5.66 9.34 -6.13
N THR A 45 4.78 10.07 -5.46
CA THR A 45 4.42 11.46 -5.79
C THR A 45 4.78 12.35 -4.62
N LYS A 46 5.53 13.43 -4.86
CA LYS A 46 5.80 14.42 -3.84
C LYS A 46 4.55 15.24 -3.56
N LEU A 47 4.38 15.66 -2.30
CA LEU A 47 3.20 16.41 -1.87
C LEU A 47 3.03 17.73 -2.65
N GLU A 48 4.13 18.41 -2.93
CA GLU A 48 4.19 19.67 -3.70
C GLU A 48 3.67 19.51 -5.14
N ASP A 49 3.83 18.33 -5.74
CA ASP A 49 3.44 18.05 -7.13
C ASP A 49 1.99 17.62 -7.28
N VAL A 50 1.33 17.18 -6.19
CA VAL A 50 -0.03 16.59 -6.24
C VAL A 50 -1.04 17.51 -6.92
N ARG A 51 -1.03 18.79 -6.57
CA ARG A 51 -1.97 19.79 -7.13
C ARG A 51 -1.78 19.96 -8.64
N GLU A 52 -0.55 20.07 -9.08
CA GLU A 52 -0.24 20.24 -10.50
C GLU A 52 -0.59 18.99 -11.31
N ILE A 53 -0.29 17.83 -10.80
CA ILE A 53 -0.62 16.54 -11.44
C ILE A 53 -2.13 16.38 -11.62
N ILE A 54 -2.93 16.64 -10.57
CA ILE A 54 -4.39 16.58 -10.66
C ILE A 54 -4.90 17.57 -11.71
N LYS A 55 -4.46 18.83 -11.67
CA LYS A 55 -4.84 19.87 -12.62
C LYS A 55 -4.54 19.47 -14.06
N ASN A 56 -3.38 18.90 -14.30
CA ASN A 56 -2.94 18.45 -15.62
C ASN A 56 -3.85 17.34 -16.13
N ILE A 57 -4.10 16.29 -15.35
CA ILE A 57 -4.96 15.18 -15.74
C ILE A 57 -6.38 15.69 -16.04
N GLN A 58 -6.98 16.49 -15.16
CA GLN A 58 -8.32 17.06 -15.34
C GLN A 58 -8.43 17.96 -16.57
N SER A 59 -7.32 18.58 -17.01
CA SER A 59 -7.29 19.37 -18.25
C SER A 59 -7.19 18.52 -19.51
N TRP A 60 -6.75 17.25 -19.39
CA TRP A 60 -6.55 16.35 -20.52
C TRP A 60 -7.72 15.39 -20.75
N THR A 61 -8.52 15.13 -19.72
CA THR A 61 -9.60 14.12 -19.77
C THR A 61 -10.66 14.38 -18.70
N ASP A 62 -11.88 13.89 -18.97
CA ASP A 62 -13.00 13.85 -18.01
C ASP A 62 -12.99 12.56 -17.15
N VAL A 63 -12.06 11.60 -17.42
CA VAL A 63 -11.93 10.39 -16.61
C VAL A 63 -11.51 10.79 -15.20
N PRO A 64 -12.23 10.31 -14.16
CA PRO A 64 -11.95 10.71 -12.78
C PRO A 64 -10.56 10.27 -12.30
N VAL A 65 -10.04 11.01 -11.32
CA VAL A 65 -8.76 10.73 -10.65
C VAL A 65 -9.03 10.07 -9.31
N CYS A 66 -8.19 9.11 -8.95
CA CYS A 66 -8.12 8.48 -7.63
C CYS A 66 -6.75 8.78 -6.99
N LEU A 67 -6.75 9.31 -5.77
CA LEU A 67 -5.54 9.44 -4.96
C LEU A 67 -5.37 8.19 -4.10
N ASP A 68 -4.24 7.52 -4.26
CA ASP A 68 -3.91 6.29 -3.55
C ASP A 68 -2.85 6.55 -2.48
N SER A 69 -3.22 6.32 -1.21
CA SER A 69 -2.37 6.62 -0.06
C SER A 69 -1.07 5.80 -0.06
N GLU A 70 -0.03 6.34 0.59
CA GLU A 70 1.13 5.53 0.98
C GLU A 70 0.71 4.44 1.97
N GLY A 71 -0.17 4.82 2.89
CA GLY A 71 -0.66 3.95 3.96
C GLY A 71 0.36 3.73 5.07
N ALA A 72 -0.09 3.05 6.09
CA ALA A 72 0.72 2.72 7.25
C ALA A 72 1.69 1.57 6.94
N GLN A 73 2.88 1.91 6.50
CA GLN A 73 3.97 0.96 6.32
C GLN A 73 5.10 1.26 7.29
N ILE A 74 5.71 0.19 7.83
CA ILE A 74 6.99 0.33 8.52
C ILE A 74 8.08 0.33 7.45
N ARG A 75 8.99 1.31 7.54
CA ARG A 75 10.19 1.36 6.69
C ARG A 75 11.39 1.76 7.53
N ASN A 76 12.58 1.25 7.20
CA ASN A 76 13.77 1.87 7.76
C ASN A 76 13.98 3.25 7.11
N GLN A 77 14.65 4.12 7.84
CA GLN A 77 14.97 5.47 7.37
C GLN A 77 16.28 5.50 6.56
N ASP A 78 16.89 6.67 6.40
CA ASP A 78 18.09 6.84 5.59
C ASP A 78 19.25 6.04 6.16
N MET A 79 20.06 5.47 5.29
CA MET A 79 21.29 4.76 5.58
C MET A 79 22.48 5.56 5.05
N VAL A 80 23.62 5.42 5.70
CA VAL A 80 24.87 6.14 5.36
C VAL A 80 25.39 5.82 3.96
N SER A 81 24.95 4.70 3.35
CA SER A 81 25.31 4.26 2.01
C SER A 81 24.14 3.53 1.34
N GLU A 82 24.25 3.30 0.02
CA GLU A 82 23.24 2.58 -0.75
C GLU A 82 22.95 1.18 -0.20
N SER A 83 23.93 0.57 0.48
CA SER A 83 23.80 -0.75 1.07
C SER A 83 24.70 -0.87 2.29
N VAL A 84 24.12 -1.11 3.46
CA VAL A 84 24.82 -1.35 4.73
C VAL A 84 24.71 -2.83 5.07
N ASN A 85 25.83 -3.46 5.40
CA ASN A 85 25.88 -4.88 5.75
C ASN A 85 25.71 -5.07 7.27
N PHE A 86 24.83 -5.99 7.64
CA PHE A 86 24.61 -6.46 9.01
C PHE A 86 25.02 -7.93 9.09
N GLN A 87 25.90 -8.26 10.04
CA GLN A 87 26.36 -9.63 10.25
C GLN A 87 25.57 -10.30 11.36
N LYS A 88 25.43 -11.62 11.27
CA LYS A 88 24.75 -12.39 12.29
C LYS A 88 25.44 -12.20 13.65
N ASP A 89 24.61 -12.07 14.68
CA ASP A 89 24.98 -11.87 16.08
C ASP A 89 25.55 -10.47 16.42
N ASP A 90 25.63 -9.55 15.43
CA ASP A 90 25.91 -8.13 15.71
C ASP A 90 24.81 -7.51 16.59
N ILE A 91 25.23 -6.56 17.44
CA ILE A 91 24.30 -5.77 18.26
C ILE A 91 24.06 -4.43 17.57
N VAL A 92 22.80 -4.13 17.33
CA VAL A 92 22.34 -2.92 16.63
C VAL A 92 21.40 -2.11 17.54
N LYS A 93 21.53 -0.79 17.54
CA LYS A 93 20.59 0.13 18.19
C LYS A 93 19.48 0.47 17.24
N ILE A 94 18.24 0.21 17.65
CA ILE A 94 17.04 0.68 16.98
C ILE A 94 16.59 1.95 17.67
N HIS A 95 16.81 3.11 17.08
CA HIS A 95 16.55 4.40 17.69
C HIS A 95 15.06 4.78 17.64
N HIS A 96 14.57 5.47 18.69
CA HIS A 96 13.21 5.99 18.76
C HIS A 96 13.01 7.28 17.95
N THR A 97 14.10 7.92 17.57
CA THR A 97 14.11 9.11 16.70
C THR A 97 14.88 8.83 15.44
N SER A 98 14.63 9.62 14.41
CA SER A 98 15.32 9.48 13.12
C SER A 98 16.83 9.64 13.26
N VAL A 99 17.58 8.68 12.73
CA VAL A 99 19.03 8.71 12.60
C VAL A 99 19.43 8.24 11.20
N VAL A 100 20.58 8.70 10.71
CA VAL A 100 21.22 8.08 9.53
C VAL A 100 21.80 6.74 9.99
N GLY A 101 21.27 5.64 9.48
CA GLY A 101 21.63 4.28 9.89
C GLY A 101 22.99 3.86 9.34
N ASP A 102 23.67 3.00 10.11
CA ASP A 102 24.93 2.33 9.77
C ASP A 102 24.88 0.88 10.27
N SER A 103 26.01 0.17 10.32
CA SER A 103 26.07 -1.21 10.81
C SER A 103 25.68 -1.39 12.29
N ASN A 104 25.63 -0.32 13.09
CA ASN A 104 25.34 -0.36 14.51
C ASN A 104 24.06 0.40 14.90
N ASN A 105 23.50 1.18 13.99
CA ASN A 105 22.39 2.08 14.25
C ASN A 105 21.36 1.99 13.11
N ILE A 106 20.07 1.94 13.47
CA ILE A 106 18.95 1.98 12.52
C ILE A 106 17.75 2.68 13.17
N SER A 107 16.92 3.30 12.38
CA SER A 107 15.63 3.84 12.81
C SER A 107 14.53 3.51 11.81
N PHE A 108 13.30 3.54 12.27
CA PHE A 108 12.12 3.18 11.47
C PHE A 108 11.11 4.32 11.43
N THR A 109 10.34 4.37 10.38
CA THR A 109 9.18 5.24 10.23
C THR A 109 7.92 4.36 10.15
N PRO A 110 6.78 4.78 10.75
CA PRO A 110 6.61 5.94 11.66
C PRO A 110 7.45 5.84 12.95
N ASP A 111 7.83 6.98 13.51
CA ASP A 111 8.75 7.05 14.66
C ASP A 111 8.27 6.28 15.90
N ASN A 112 6.94 6.12 16.05
CA ASN A 112 6.34 5.38 17.16
C ASN A 112 6.46 3.85 17.06
N VAL A 113 6.98 3.30 15.97
CA VAL A 113 7.13 1.85 15.78
C VAL A 113 8.08 1.26 16.81
N SER A 114 9.28 1.82 16.92
CA SER A 114 10.29 1.30 17.85
C SER A 114 9.86 1.41 19.33
N GLN A 115 9.00 2.36 19.68
CA GLN A 115 8.45 2.52 21.03
C GLN A 115 7.43 1.44 21.41
N GLN A 116 6.88 0.73 20.43
CA GLN A 116 5.88 -0.33 20.65
C GLN A 116 6.50 -1.73 20.68
N LEU A 117 7.73 -1.87 20.19
CA LEU A 117 8.46 -3.14 20.22
C LEU A 117 8.92 -3.51 21.63
N LYS A 118 8.92 -4.81 21.93
CA LYS A 118 9.28 -5.39 23.22
C LYS A 118 10.44 -6.39 23.06
N VAL A 119 11.06 -6.76 24.17
CA VAL A 119 12.06 -7.82 24.17
C VAL A 119 11.46 -9.11 23.59
N GLY A 120 12.15 -9.68 22.63
CA GLY A 120 11.75 -10.88 21.89
C GLY A 120 11.05 -10.60 20.56
N ASP A 121 10.57 -9.37 20.33
CA ASP A 121 9.97 -9.03 19.04
C ASP A 121 11.02 -9.03 17.93
N GLU A 122 10.61 -9.47 16.75
CA GLU A 122 11.44 -9.46 15.55
C GLU A 122 10.95 -8.41 14.56
N ILE A 123 11.88 -7.69 13.93
CA ILE A 123 11.63 -6.80 12.81
C ILE A 123 12.49 -7.24 11.62
N ARG A 124 11.82 -7.49 10.50
CA ARG A 124 12.42 -7.96 9.25
C ARG A 124 12.41 -6.82 8.25
N VAL A 125 13.53 -6.62 7.57
CA VAL A 125 13.72 -5.52 6.62
C VAL A 125 14.02 -6.06 5.24
N ASP A 126 13.51 -5.39 4.20
CA ASP A 126 13.75 -5.65 2.79
C ASP A 126 13.48 -7.12 2.39
N PHE A 127 12.20 -7.53 2.45
CA PHE A 127 11.77 -8.91 2.15
C PHE A 127 12.49 -9.97 3.00
N ASN A 128 12.71 -9.65 4.29
CA ASN A 128 13.43 -10.52 5.21
C ASN A 128 14.92 -10.72 4.82
N SER A 129 15.52 -9.73 4.16
CA SER A 129 16.96 -9.71 3.88
C SER A 129 17.75 -9.69 5.19
N VAL A 130 17.35 -8.83 6.14
CA VAL A 130 17.89 -8.75 7.49
C VAL A 130 16.77 -8.91 8.51
N CYS A 131 17.05 -9.61 9.61
CA CYS A 131 16.13 -9.76 10.74
C CYS A 131 16.84 -9.34 12.03
N PHE A 132 16.21 -8.39 12.75
CA PHE A 132 16.63 -7.94 14.08
C PHE A 132 15.68 -8.50 15.13
N CYS A 133 16.21 -8.99 16.26
CA CYS A 133 15.42 -9.40 17.42
C CYS A 133 15.77 -8.49 18.59
N VAL A 134 14.77 -7.86 19.18
CA VAL A 134 14.94 -6.95 20.33
C VAL A 134 15.39 -7.75 21.55
N THR A 135 16.51 -7.33 22.16
CA THR A 135 17.08 -7.96 23.36
C THR A 135 16.93 -7.11 24.61
N GLU A 136 16.86 -5.79 24.46
CA GLU A 136 16.76 -4.86 25.59
C GLU A 136 16.02 -3.58 25.16
N VAL A 137 15.24 -2.99 26.09
CA VAL A 137 14.53 -1.72 25.90
C VAL A 137 15.20 -0.66 26.76
N GLN A 138 15.61 0.45 26.12
CA GLN A 138 16.19 1.64 26.75
C GLN A 138 15.32 2.85 26.47
N ASP A 139 15.54 3.97 27.17
CA ASP A 139 14.73 5.18 27.05
C ASP A 139 14.73 5.80 25.65
N ASN A 140 15.86 5.74 24.92
CA ASN A 140 16.04 6.40 23.63
C ASN A 140 16.23 5.44 22.45
N PHE A 141 16.42 4.16 22.72
CA PHE A 141 16.64 3.13 21.69
C PHE A 141 16.37 1.74 22.26
N LEU A 142 16.24 0.77 21.37
CA LEU A 142 16.26 -0.65 21.69
C LEU A 142 17.63 -1.23 21.32
N LEU A 143 18.12 -2.20 22.08
CA LEU A 143 19.17 -3.09 21.60
C LEU A 143 18.53 -4.28 20.92
N ALA A 144 19.05 -4.62 19.76
CA ALA A 144 18.63 -5.78 19.00
C ALA A 144 19.84 -6.58 18.51
N ILE A 145 19.70 -7.88 18.44
CA ILE A 145 20.67 -8.77 17.84
C ILE A 145 20.25 -9.11 16.41
N VAL A 146 21.20 -9.15 15.48
CA VAL A 146 20.97 -9.59 14.10
C VAL A 146 20.78 -11.11 14.08
N LYS A 147 19.58 -11.58 13.83
CA LYS A 147 19.24 -13.01 13.69
C LYS A 147 19.52 -13.55 12.30
N ARG A 148 19.31 -12.72 11.29
CA ARG A 148 19.63 -13.02 9.88
C ARG A 148 20.48 -11.91 9.33
N GLU A 149 21.65 -12.27 8.85
CA GLU A 149 22.60 -11.37 8.18
C GLU A 149 22.13 -11.00 6.77
N GLY A 150 22.57 -9.84 6.29
CA GLY A 150 22.28 -9.35 4.96
C GLY A 150 22.56 -7.86 4.81
N THR A 151 22.04 -7.27 3.75
CA THR A 151 22.25 -5.85 3.44
C THR A 151 20.92 -5.09 3.42
N VAL A 152 20.96 -3.84 3.87
CA VAL A 152 19.82 -2.93 3.89
C VAL A 152 20.22 -1.58 3.29
N GLY A 153 19.44 -1.10 2.34
CA GLY A 153 19.52 0.28 1.83
C GLY A 153 18.52 1.20 2.53
N SER A 154 18.46 2.45 2.10
CA SER A 154 17.51 3.44 2.62
C SER A 154 16.06 3.12 2.21
N ASN A 155 15.10 3.47 3.07
CA ASN A 155 13.66 3.45 2.80
C ASN A 155 13.11 2.09 2.35
N LYS A 156 13.63 1.01 2.91
CA LYS A 156 13.16 -0.34 2.65
C LYS A 156 11.98 -0.69 3.54
N ALA A 157 11.04 -1.46 3.00
CA ALA A 157 9.90 -1.94 3.78
C ALA A 157 10.37 -2.87 4.89
N ALA A 158 9.73 -2.74 6.05
CA ALA A 158 9.93 -3.63 7.19
C ALA A 158 8.59 -4.20 7.66
N ASP A 159 8.64 -5.37 8.26
CA ASP A 159 7.50 -6.03 8.88
C ASP A 159 7.88 -6.62 10.24
N THR A 160 6.88 -6.86 11.08
CA THR A 160 7.05 -7.45 12.41
C THR A 160 5.81 -8.26 12.77
N ASP A 161 5.99 -9.31 13.60
CA ASP A 161 4.87 -10.07 14.16
C ASP A 161 4.29 -9.40 15.42
N ALA A 162 4.94 -8.32 15.93
CA ALA A 162 4.43 -7.54 17.05
C ALA A 162 3.14 -6.80 16.65
N ASP A 163 2.20 -6.68 17.60
CA ASP A 163 0.96 -5.92 17.38
C ASP A 163 1.24 -4.41 17.45
N ILE A 164 1.78 -3.88 16.36
CA ILE A 164 2.08 -2.45 16.21
C ILE A 164 0.83 -1.71 15.74
N LYS A 165 0.45 -0.67 16.47
CA LYS A 165 -0.61 0.25 16.05
C LYS A 165 -0.02 1.35 15.18
N LEU A 166 -0.43 1.37 13.92
CA LEU A 166 -0.08 2.41 12.96
C LEU A 166 -1.32 3.25 12.65
N SER A 167 -1.12 4.53 12.32
CA SER A 167 -2.19 5.33 11.73
C SER A 167 -2.48 4.80 10.33
N ALA A 168 -3.74 4.70 9.94
CA ALA A 168 -4.13 4.22 8.61
C ALA A 168 -3.56 5.10 7.47
N VAL A 169 -3.37 6.38 7.75
CA VAL A 169 -2.81 7.36 6.79
C VAL A 169 -1.62 8.08 7.39
N THR A 170 -0.68 8.45 6.54
CA THR A 170 0.45 9.30 6.90
C THR A 170 0.03 10.78 6.92
N PRO A 171 0.79 11.68 7.57
CA PRO A 171 0.54 13.13 7.49
C PRO A 171 0.61 13.65 6.04
N LYS A 172 1.36 13.00 5.17
CA LYS A 172 1.42 13.31 3.74
C LYS A 172 0.14 12.90 3.03
N ASP A 173 -0.39 11.70 3.33
CA ASP A 173 -1.67 11.23 2.76
C ASP A 173 -2.81 12.17 3.13
N GLU A 174 -2.89 12.57 4.41
CA GLU A 174 -3.92 13.49 4.90
C GLU A 174 -3.92 14.80 4.11
N LYS A 175 -2.75 15.44 3.98
CA LYS A 175 -2.60 16.67 3.20
C LYS A 175 -2.89 16.47 1.70
N ALA A 176 -2.48 15.35 1.12
CA ALA A 176 -2.75 15.05 -0.27
C ALA A 176 -4.25 14.83 -0.53
N PHE A 177 -4.95 14.18 0.41
CA PHE A 177 -6.41 14.01 0.32
C PHE A 177 -7.15 15.35 0.46
N GLU A 178 -6.73 16.23 1.37
CA GLU A 178 -7.26 17.60 1.48
C GLU A 178 -7.07 18.39 0.17
N ILE A 179 -5.88 18.30 -0.45
CA ILE A 179 -5.61 18.91 -1.76
C ILE A 179 -6.58 18.33 -2.80
N GLY A 180 -6.73 17.00 -2.86
CA GLY A 180 -7.62 16.33 -3.79
C GLY A 180 -9.07 16.81 -3.66
N LEU A 181 -9.60 16.83 -2.43
CA LEU A 181 -10.93 17.34 -2.13
C LEU A 181 -11.12 18.79 -2.60
N SER A 182 -10.13 19.66 -2.36
CA SER A 182 -10.17 21.07 -2.79
C SER A 182 -10.20 21.23 -4.32
N MET A 183 -9.80 20.18 -5.05
CA MET A 183 -9.76 20.13 -6.51
C MET A 183 -10.88 19.28 -7.13
N GLY A 184 -11.87 18.85 -6.32
CA GLY A 184 -13.00 18.07 -6.78
C GLY A 184 -12.68 16.59 -7.06
N VAL A 185 -11.63 16.05 -6.49
CA VAL A 185 -11.37 14.60 -6.52
C VAL A 185 -12.36 13.91 -5.60
N GLU A 186 -13.06 12.91 -6.12
CA GLU A 186 -14.10 12.16 -5.41
C GLU A 186 -13.68 10.71 -5.12
N ASN A 187 -12.55 10.23 -5.67
CA ASN A 187 -12.12 8.85 -5.50
C ASN A 187 -10.79 8.82 -4.75
N PHE A 188 -10.76 7.99 -3.72
CA PHE A 188 -9.58 7.78 -2.86
C PHE A 188 -9.36 6.30 -2.65
N SER A 189 -8.11 5.88 -2.48
CA SER A 189 -7.82 4.52 -2.06
C SER A 189 -6.90 4.50 -0.85
N LEU A 190 -7.17 3.56 0.05
CA LEU A 190 -6.43 3.34 1.29
C LEU A 190 -5.57 2.09 1.15
N SER A 191 -4.26 2.28 1.18
CA SER A 191 -3.28 1.20 1.21
C SER A 191 -3.28 0.51 2.57
N PHE A 192 -2.98 -0.80 2.59
CA PHE A 192 -2.85 -1.62 3.80
C PHE A 192 -4.04 -1.51 4.76
N THR A 193 -5.26 -1.54 4.22
CA THR A 193 -6.46 -1.57 5.06
C THR A 193 -6.51 -2.86 5.87
N ASN A 194 -6.40 -2.75 7.19
CA ASN A 194 -6.34 -3.87 8.12
C ASN A 194 -7.58 -4.01 9.01
N SER A 195 -8.39 -2.95 9.14
CA SER A 195 -9.58 -2.90 10.00
C SER A 195 -10.64 -1.94 9.48
N ALA A 196 -11.86 -2.06 10.01
CA ALA A 196 -12.91 -1.06 9.81
C ALA A 196 -12.52 0.32 10.37
N GLU A 197 -11.73 0.36 11.46
CA GLU A 197 -11.26 1.61 12.06
C GLU A 197 -10.35 2.39 11.10
N ASP A 198 -9.48 1.71 10.34
CA ASP A 198 -8.64 2.35 9.33
C ASP A 198 -9.50 3.08 8.29
N VAL A 199 -10.57 2.43 7.83
CA VAL A 199 -11.53 3.01 6.89
C VAL A 199 -12.22 4.23 7.50
N LEU A 200 -12.65 4.14 8.75
CA LEU A 200 -13.33 5.23 9.46
C LEU A 200 -12.40 6.42 9.72
N GLN A 201 -11.09 6.20 9.91
CA GLN A 201 -10.11 7.28 9.97
C GLN A 201 -10.05 8.06 8.67
N VAL A 202 -9.99 7.37 7.53
CA VAL A 202 -10.00 8.01 6.20
C VAL A 202 -11.31 8.74 5.95
N ARG A 203 -12.44 8.15 6.33
CA ARG A 203 -13.76 8.79 6.20
C ARG A 203 -13.87 10.13 6.94
N LYS A 204 -13.18 10.30 8.05
CA LYS A 204 -13.14 11.60 8.77
C LYS A 204 -12.46 12.69 7.92
N ILE A 205 -11.54 12.32 7.03
CA ILE A 205 -10.82 13.25 6.14
C ILE A 205 -11.63 13.50 4.87
N ILE A 206 -12.02 12.43 4.15
CA ILE A 206 -12.64 12.55 2.82
C ILE A 206 -14.16 12.71 2.84
N GLY A 207 -14.80 12.48 3.99
CA GLY A 207 -16.26 12.49 4.12
C GLY A 207 -16.93 11.24 3.53
N ASN A 208 -18.27 11.19 3.65
CA ASN A 208 -19.07 10.05 3.20
C ASN A 208 -19.50 10.13 1.74
N ASN A 209 -19.33 11.28 1.10
CA ASN A 209 -19.72 11.48 -0.30
C ASN A 209 -18.65 11.06 -1.30
N SER A 210 -17.41 10.90 -0.83
CA SER A 210 -16.31 10.41 -1.63
C SER A 210 -16.33 8.89 -1.73
N ASN A 211 -15.89 8.35 -2.86
CA ASN A 211 -15.74 6.93 -3.10
C ASN A 211 -14.42 6.44 -2.52
N LEU A 212 -14.45 5.44 -1.65
CA LEU A 212 -13.26 4.87 -1.01
C LEU A 212 -13.03 3.44 -1.44
N ILE A 213 -11.84 3.19 -2.00
CA ILE A 213 -11.35 1.87 -2.39
C ILE A 213 -10.38 1.38 -1.29
N SER A 214 -10.73 0.35 -0.55
CA SER A 214 -9.83 -0.23 0.45
C SER A 214 -8.95 -1.31 -0.18
N LYS A 215 -7.64 -1.18 -0.04
CA LYS A 215 -6.67 -2.12 -0.61
C LYS A 215 -6.39 -3.23 0.40
N ILE A 216 -6.66 -4.45 0.00
CA ILE A 216 -6.44 -5.67 0.79
C ILE A 216 -5.08 -6.24 0.39
N GLU A 217 -4.07 -5.98 1.21
CA GLU A 217 -2.65 -6.17 0.93
C GLU A 217 -1.92 -6.98 1.99
N SER A 218 -2.62 -7.37 3.06
CA SER A 218 -2.08 -8.11 4.21
C SER A 218 -2.99 -9.26 4.62
N ILE A 219 -2.44 -10.22 5.36
CA ILE A 219 -3.24 -11.29 5.99
C ILE A 219 -4.27 -10.69 6.97
N LYS A 220 -3.89 -9.66 7.73
CA LYS A 220 -4.79 -8.98 8.69
C LYS A 220 -6.02 -8.40 7.96
N GLY A 221 -5.81 -7.72 6.83
CA GLY A 221 -6.91 -7.22 6.00
C GLY A 221 -7.82 -8.33 5.46
N VAL A 222 -7.24 -9.46 5.05
CA VAL A 222 -8.01 -10.64 4.60
C VAL A 222 -8.86 -11.22 5.74
N LEU A 223 -8.30 -11.34 6.94
CA LEU A 223 -9.01 -11.89 8.11
C LEU A 223 -10.15 -10.97 8.57
N ASN A 224 -9.94 -9.67 8.50
CA ASN A 224 -10.89 -8.64 8.94
C ASN A 224 -11.85 -8.17 7.83
N LEU A 225 -11.89 -8.87 6.70
CA LEU A 225 -12.73 -8.50 5.55
C LEU A 225 -14.22 -8.36 5.91
N GLY A 226 -14.67 -9.12 6.92
CA GLY A 226 -16.06 -9.08 7.42
C GLY A 226 -16.47 -7.75 8.01
N GLU A 227 -15.57 -7.06 8.68
CA GLU A 227 -15.79 -5.73 9.26
C GLU A 227 -15.44 -4.59 8.29
N ILE A 228 -14.53 -4.83 7.34
CA ILE A 228 -14.10 -3.84 6.35
C ILE A 228 -15.20 -3.60 5.31
N LEU A 229 -15.76 -4.68 4.73
CA LEU A 229 -16.73 -4.58 3.63
C LEU A 229 -17.95 -3.70 3.92
N PRO A 230 -18.55 -3.69 5.14
CA PRO A 230 -19.71 -2.84 5.43
C PRO A 230 -19.44 -1.33 5.41
N VAL A 231 -18.18 -0.91 5.49
CA VAL A 231 -17.78 0.51 5.65
C VAL A 231 -17.04 1.09 4.45
N VAL A 232 -16.81 0.28 3.42
CA VAL A 232 -16.14 0.69 2.16
C VAL A 232 -17.10 0.71 1.00
N ASP A 233 -16.78 1.45 -0.07
CA ASP A 233 -17.54 1.40 -1.32
C ASP A 233 -17.02 0.31 -2.24
N GLN A 234 -15.71 0.10 -2.27
CA GLN A 234 -15.05 -0.86 -3.14
C GLN A 234 -13.78 -1.40 -2.47
N ILE A 235 -13.31 -2.55 -2.92
CA ILE A 235 -12.01 -3.07 -2.51
C ILE A 235 -11.10 -3.30 -3.71
N LEU A 236 -9.78 -3.30 -3.45
CA LEU A 236 -8.76 -3.67 -4.41
C LEU A 236 -7.87 -4.74 -3.77
N ILE A 237 -7.65 -5.85 -4.46
CA ILE A 237 -6.71 -6.89 -4.08
C ILE A 237 -5.38 -6.59 -4.76
N ASP A 238 -4.36 -6.17 -4.00
CA ASP A 238 -3.01 -6.06 -4.51
C ASP A 238 -2.25 -7.36 -4.25
N ARG A 239 -2.10 -8.15 -5.31
CA ARG A 239 -1.46 -9.48 -5.22
C ARG A 239 0.04 -9.38 -4.97
N GLY A 240 0.66 -8.27 -5.40
CA GLY A 240 2.07 -8.03 -5.17
C GLY A 240 2.40 -7.89 -3.68
N ASP A 241 1.73 -6.96 -3.00
CA ASP A 241 1.94 -6.75 -1.57
C ASP A 241 1.44 -7.93 -0.74
N LEU A 242 0.28 -8.50 -1.06
CA LEU A 242 -0.23 -9.68 -0.38
C LEU A 242 0.73 -10.89 -0.47
N SER A 243 1.50 -11.02 -1.55
CA SER A 243 2.48 -12.09 -1.73
C SER A 243 3.70 -11.99 -0.79
N ARG A 244 3.86 -10.88 -0.08
CA ARG A 244 4.91 -10.71 0.93
C ARG A 244 4.63 -11.51 2.21
N GLU A 245 3.34 -11.69 2.54
CA GLU A 245 2.90 -12.41 3.73
C GLU A 245 2.33 -13.80 3.39
N VAL A 246 1.91 -14.01 2.15
CA VAL A 246 1.25 -15.24 1.69
C VAL A 246 2.08 -15.87 0.57
N SER A 247 2.31 -17.18 0.66
CA SER A 247 3.00 -17.89 -0.42
C SER A 247 2.23 -17.78 -1.74
N ILE A 248 2.97 -17.59 -2.84
CA ILE A 248 2.42 -17.25 -4.16
C ILE A 248 1.39 -18.27 -4.66
N GLU A 249 1.55 -19.56 -4.28
CA GLU A 249 0.64 -20.63 -4.66
C GLU A 249 -0.75 -20.48 -4.00
N LYS A 250 -0.84 -19.79 -2.87
CA LYS A 250 -2.09 -19.55 -2.14
C LYS A 250 -2.83 -18.31 -2.62
N ILE A 251 -2.15 -17.38 -3.29
CA ILE A 251 -2.75 -16.13 -3.77
C ILE A 251 -4.02 -16.36 -4.61
N PRO A 252 -4.06 -17.27 -5.60
CA PRO A 252 -5.26 -17.48 -6.41
C PRO A 252 -6.46 -17.97 -5.58
N PHE A 253 -6.25 -18.76 -4.54
CA PHE A 253 -7.30 -19.24 -3.66
C PHE A 253 -7.85 -18.13 -2.77
N ILE A 254 -6.96 -17.34 -2.17
CA ILE A 254 -7.32 -16.19 -1.33
C ILE A 254 -8.07 -15.15 -2.16
N GLN A 255 -7.58 -14.81 -3.36
CA GLN A 255 -8.26 -13.92 -4.29
C GLN A 255 -9.70 -14.37 -4.58
N ARG A 256 -9.92 -15.66 -4.89
CA ARG A 256 -11.26 -16.20 -5.14
C ARG A 256 -12.16 -16.05 -3.92
N ARG A 257 -11.65 -16.33 -2.72
CA ARG A 257 -12.42 -16.17 -1.47
C ARG A 257 -12.81 -14.72 -1.23
N ILE A 258 -11.86 -13.79 -1.38
CA ILE A 258 -12.13 -12.35 -1.23
C ILE A 258 -13.20 -11.92 -2.23
N ILE A 259 -13.05 -12.24 -3.52
CA ILE A 259 -14.02 -11.89 -4.56
C ILE A 259 -15.40 -12.48 -4.27
N SER A 260 -15.46 -13.75 -3.89
CA SER A 260 -16.74 -14.41 -3.57
C SER A 260 -17.44 -13.74 -2.39
N TYR A 261 -16.67 -13.40 -1.35
CA TYR A 261 -17.23 -12.77 -0.15
C TYR A 261 -17.67 -11.33 -0.43
N ALA A 262 -16.84 -10.53 -1.11
CA ALA A 262 -17.20 -9.19 -1.51
C ALA A 262 -18.46 -9.15 -2.39
N ARG A 263 -18.58 -10.07 -3.36
CA ARG A 263 -19.79 -10.22 -4.18
C ARG A 263 -21.04 -10.55 -3.37
N SER A 264 -20.91 -11.34 -2.31
CA SER A 264 -22.05 -11.65 -1.42
C SER A 264 -22.54 -10.43 -0.63
N LYS A 265 -21.72 -9.37 -0.60
CA LYS A 265 -22.02 -8.08 0.03
C LYS A 265 -22.24 -6.95 -0.99
N ASP A 266 -22.37 -7.29 -2.28
CA ASP A 266 -22.51 -6.34 -3.39
C ASP A 266 -21.37 -5.32 -3.49
N THR A 267 -20.17 -5.61 -2.93
CA THR A 267 -19.00 -4.75 -2.97
C THR A 267 -18.17 -5.03 -4.22
N PRO A 268 -17.94 -4.03 -5.10
CA PRO A 268 -17.08 -4.18 -6.27
C PRO A 268 -15.62 -4.45 -5.89
N VAL A 269 -14.93 -5.25 -6.73
CA VAL A 269 -13.55 -5.67 -6.49
C VAL A 269 -12.68 -5.35 -7.69
N TYR A 270 -11.60 -4.59 -7.45
CA TYR A 270 -10.47 -4.48 -8.36
C TYR A 270 -9.44 -5.57 -8.04
N VAL A 271 -8.75 -6.03 -9.07
CA VAL A 271 -7.59 -6.93 -8.93
C VAL A 271 -6.40 -6.26 -9.58
N ALA A 272 -5.30 -6.13 -8.86
CA ALA A 272 -4.09 -5.46 -9.31
C ALA A 272 -2.87 -6.40 -9.31
N THR A 273 -1.80 -5.91 -9.92
CA THR A 273 -0.45 -6.47 -10.01
C THR A 273 -0.32 -7.68 -10.96
N ASN A 274 0.63 -7.57 -11.88
CA ASN A 274 1.02 -8.61 -12.87
C ASN A 274 -0.16 -9.15 -13.70
N LEU A 275 -1.00 -8.25 -14.18
CA LEU A 275 -2.07 -8.60 -15.11
C LEU A 275 -1.53 -8.67 -16.52
N LEU A 276 -1.63 -9.87 -17.14
CA LEU A 276 -1.30 -10.10 -18.55
C LEU A 276 0.14 -9.71 -18.94
N GLU A 277 1.07 -9.70 -17.99
CA GLU A 277 2.46 -9.27 -18.20
C GLU A 277 3.14 -10.06 -19.35
N SER A 278 2.88 -11.37 -19.44
CA SER A 278 3.40 -12.21 -20.52
C SER A 278 2.93 -11.74 -21.91
N MET A 279 1.77 -11.08 -22.00
CA MET A 279 1.21 -10.59 -23.27
C MET A 279 1.90 -9.32 -23.77
N ILE A 280 2.80 -8.70 -23.02
CA ILE A 280 3.70 -7.66 -23.54
C ILE A 280 4.66 -8.25 -24.58
N LYS A 281 5.03 -9.53 -24.42
CA LYS A 281 6.01 -10.22 -25.28
C LYS A 281 5.41 -11.34 -26.12
N SER A 282 4.20 -11.81 -25.81
CA SER A 282 3.55 -12.94 -26.49
C SER A 282 2.07 -12.65 -26.75
N ALA A 283 1.50 -13.25 -27.79
CA ALA A 283 0.09 -13.06 -28.18
C ALA A 283 -0.90 -13.75 -27.22
N SER A 284 -0.43 -14.58 -26.29
CA SER A 284 -1.27 -15.33 -25.37
C SER A 284 -0.73 -15.25 -23.93
N PRO A 285 -1.63 -15.25 -22.92
CA PRO A 285 -1.22 -15.24 -21.52
C PRO A 285 -0.57 -16.57 -21.13
N THR A 286 0.26 -16.52 -20.08
CA THR A 286 0.71 -17.72 -19.37
C THR A 286 -0.44 -18.34 -18.58
N ARG A 287 -0.33 -19.65 -18.36
CA ARG A 287 -1.31 -20.43 -17.57
C ARG A 287 -1.22 -20.10 -16.11
#